data_0bc59bcd770733adbc3b4d88554a4228
#
_entry.id   0bc59bcd770733adbc3b4d88554a4228
#
_cell.length_a   1.000
_cell.length_b   1.000
_cell.length_c   1.000
_cell.angle_alpha   90.00
_cell.angle_beta   90.00
_cell.angle_gamma   90.00
#
_symmetry.space_group_name_H-M   'P 1'
#
loop_
_entity.id
_entity.type
_entity.pdbx_description
1 polymer ?
#
loop_
_entity_poly.entity_id
_entity_poly.type
_entity_poly.pdbx_seq_one_letter_code
_entity_poly.pdbx_strand_id
1 'polypeptide(L)'
;SWTRILHPFIGVIMAVSFLAAFLRFRNLNRMTPADREWLSRAREMVDGNDHNMPEQGKYNGGQKMMFWAMSLCVLLLAVSGIFLWRAYFNMPVGIVRLSAVVHAAIAAFMIGIVMVHVYAAIWTKGTIRAMWYGTVTRAWAKQHHRAWYREVTGK
;
A
#
# COMPACT_ATOMS: atom_id res chain seq x y z
N SER A 1 29.84 -2.76 -6.49
CA SER A 1 29.15 -1.51 -6.86
C SER A 1 28.55 -0.86 -5.63
N TRP A 2 28.44 0.45 -5.59
CA TRP A 2 27.83 1.22 -4.49
C TRP A 2 26.41 0.78 -4.14
N THR A 3 25.63 0.35 -5.13
CA THR A 3 24.28 -0.19 -4.94
C THR A 3 24.26 -1.38 -3.99
N ARG A 4 25.21 -2.29 -4.07
CA ARG A 4 25.30 -3.45 -3.18
C ARG A 4 25.61 -3.06 -1.73
N ILE A 5 26.37 -1.98 -1.54
CA ILE A 5 26.77 -1.48 -0.21
C ILE A 5 25.63 -0.68 0.41
N LEU A 6 25.01 0.23 -0.34
CA LEU A 6 24.00 1.16 0.17
C LEU A 6 22.60 0.52 0.33
N HIS A 7 22.26 -0.45 -0.52
CA HIS A 7 20.94 -1.08 -0.53
C HIS A 7 20.48 -1.62 0.83
N PRO A 8 21.28 -2.38 1.60
CA PRO A 8 20.85 -2.87 2.92
C PRO A 8 20.53 -1.74 3.89
N PHE A 9 21.35 -0.68 3.93
CA PHE A 9 21.12 0.47 4.83
C PHE A 9 19.87 1.25 4.47
N ILE A 10 19.66 1.51 3.17
CA ILE A 10 18.43 2.15 2.67
C ILE A 10 17.23 1.26 2.99
N GLY A 11 17.35 -0.06 2.85
CA GLY A 11 16.33 -1.03 3.20
C GLY A 11 15.93 -0.97 4.68
N VAL A 12 16.90 -0.86 5.59
CA VAL A 12 16.64 -0.68 7.03
C VAL A 12 15.91 0.63 7.30
N ILE A 13 16.39 1.74 6.73
CA ILE A 13 15.73 3.05 6.89
C ILE A 13 14.29 2.99 6.39
N MET A 14 14.06 2.39 5.23
CA MET A 14 12.74 2.20 4.66
C MET A 14 11.84 1.34 5.58
N ALA A 15 12.35 0.21 6.07
CA ALA A 15 11.60 -0.68 6.95
C ALA A 15 11.18 0.01 8.26
N VAL A 16 12.08 0.76 8.90
CA VAL A 16 11.80 1.52 10.12
C VAL A 16 10.77 2.63 9.85
N SER A 17 10.95 3.38 8.76
CA SER A 17 10.02 4.45 8.36
C SER A 17 8.63 3.88 8.04
N PHE A 18 8.59 2.74 7.36
CA PHE A 18 7.34 2.06 7.05
C PHE A 18 6.66 1.50 8.31
N LEU A 19 7.43 0.97 9.27
CA LEU A 19 6.89 0.52 10.56
C LEU A 19 6.19 1.67 11.30
N ALA A 20 6.79 2.85 11.33
CA ALA A 20 6.16 4.04 11.91
C ALA A 20 4.84 4.40 11.19
N ALA A 21 4.84 4.40 9.86
CA ALA A 21 3.64 4.61 9.05
C ALA A 21 2.59 3.51 9.30
N PHE A 22 3.00 2.25 9.36
CA PHE A 22 2.11 1.12 9.65
C PHE A 22 1.40 1.31 11.01
N LEU A 23 2.15 1.58 12.08
CA LEU A 23 1.60 1.80 13.42
C LEU A 23 0.63 2.98 13.44
N ARG A 24 0.93 4.03 12.70
CA ARG A 24 0.08 5.23 12.58
C ARG A 24 -1.25 4.96 11.87
N PHE A 25 -1.22 4.18 10.79
CA PHE A 25 -2.35 4.06 9.87
C PHE A 25 -3.12 2.74 9.94
N ARG A 26 -2.62 1.70 10.64
CA ARG A 26 -3.24 0.36 10.69
C ARG A 26 -4.70 0.38 11.13
N ASN A 27 -5.06 1.23 12.09
CA ASN A 27 -6.43 1.31 12.59
C ASN A 27 -7.41 1.90 11.58
N LEU A 28 -6.95 2.86 10.76
CA LEU A 28 -7.73 3.46 9.67
C LEU A 28 -7.89 2.51 8.47
N ASN A 29 -7.04 1.50 8.38
CA ASN A 29 -7.04 0.52 7.30
C ASN A 29 -7.66 -0.84 7.70
N ARG A 30 -8.41 -0.91 8.80
CA ARG A 30 -9.19 -2.12 9.15
C ARG A 30 -10.25 -2.36 8.10
N MET A 31 -10.33 -3.60 7.61
CA MET A 31 -11.32 -4.01 6.62
C MET A 31 -12.71 -4.10 7.26
N THR A 32 -13.70 -3.52 6.61
CA THR A 32 -15.11 -3.55 7.00
C THR A 32 -15.93 -4.36 5.99
N PRO A 33 -17.17 -4.75 6.30
CA PRO A 33 -18.05 -5.40 5.31
C PRO A 33 -18.24 -4.55 4.05
N ALA A 34 -18.38 -3.22 4.18
CA ALA A 34 -18.49 -2.30 3.04
C ALA A 34 -17.25 -2.32 2.13
N ASP A 35 -16.04 -2.50 2.71
CA ASP A 35 -14.82 -2.62 1.92
C ASP A 35 -14.78 -3.93 1.11
N ARG A 36 -15.28 -5.03 1.68
CA ARG A 36 -15.36 -6.32 0.99
C ARG A 36 -16.36 -6.27 -0.15
N GLU A 37 -17.51 -5.67 0.07
CA GLU A 37 -18.51 -5.43 -0.97
C GLU A 37 -17.94 -4.53 -2.07
N TRP A 38 -17.23 -3.46 -1.72
CA TRP A 38 -16.55 -2.58 -2.66
C TRP A 38 -15.56 -3.36 -3.53
N LEU A 39 -14.73 -4.22 -2.92
CA LEU A 39 -13.75 -5.05 -3.65
C LEU A 39 -14.43 -6.04 -4.61
N SER A 40 -15.54 -6.66 -4.21
CA SER A 40 -16.29 -7.57 -5.08
C SER A 40 -16.89 -6.86 -6.31
N ARG A 41 -17.11 -5.55 -6.20
CA ARG A 41 -17.68 -4.69 -7.25
C ARG A 41 -16.63 -3.77 -7.90
N ALA A 42 -15.34 -3.98 -7.63
CA ALA A 42 -14.26 -3.12 -8.13
C ALA A 42 -14.24 -2.98 -9.65
N ARG A 43 -14.74 -3.98 -10.39
CA ARG A 43 -14.90 -3.93 -11.84
C ARG A 43 -15.85 -2.82 -12.29
N GLU A 44 -16.94 -2.59 -11.57
CA GLU A 44 -17.90 -1.51 -11.87
C GLU A 44 -17.22 -0.14 -11.82
N MET A 45 -16.29 0.04 -10.85
CA MET A 45 -15.49 1.26 -10.77
C MET A 45 -14.55 1.44 -11.96
N VAL A 46 -13.89 0.35 -12.40
CA VAL A 46 -13.01 0.38 -13.58
C VAL A 46 -13.79 0.70 -14.86
N ASP A 47 -15.01 0.18 -14.96
CA ASP A 47 -15.92 0.42 -16.09
C ASP A 47 -16.58 1.82 -16.03
N GLY A 48 -16.26 2.65 -15.01
CA GLY A 48 -16.80 4.01 -14.84
C GLY A 48 -18.23 4.07 -14.28
N ASN A 49 -18.76 2.96 -13.77
CA ASN A 49 -20.11 2.84 -13.22
C ASN A 49 -20.08 2.83 -11.67
N ASP A 50 -19.52 3.89 -11.08
CA ASP A 50 -19.27 4.00 -9.64
C ASP A 50 -20.46 4.52 -8.81
N HIS A 51 -21.61 4.82 -9.46
CA HIS A 51 -22.75 5.49 -8.82
C HIS A 51 -23.40 4.68 -7.68
N ASN A 52 -23.37 3.35 -7.77
CA ASN A 52 -23.99 2.44 -6.80
C ASN A 52 -22.97 1.72 -5.90
N MET A 53 -21.74 2.19 -5.86
CA MET A 53 -20.71 1.59 -5.00
C MET A 53 -21.02 1.82 -3.52
N PRO A 54 -20.66 0.84 -2.64
CA PRO A 54 -20.82 0.99 -1.20
C PRO A 54 -20.13 2.23 -0.68
N GLU A 55 -20.75 2.92 0.26
CA GLU A 55 -20.18 4.14 0.86
C GLU A 55 -18.87 3.84 1.58
N GLN A 56 -17.85 4.60 1.25
CA GLN A 56 -16.51 4.43 1.78
C GLN A 56 -16.18 5.46 2.86
N GLY A 57 -15.42 5.00 3.86
CA GLY A 57 -14.79 5.86 4.86
C GLY A 57 -13.63 6.66 4.30
N LYS A 58 -12.68 7.07 5.16
CA LYS A 58 -11.49 7.84 4.77
C LYS A 58 -10.66 7.14 3.70
N TYR A 59 -10.56 5.82 3.76
CA TYR A 59 -9.93 4.96 2.75
C TYR A 59 -10.94 3.97 2.21
N ASN A 60 -10.92 3.71 0.90
CA ASN A 60 -11.75 2.71 0.26
C ASN A 60 -11.13 1.31 0.34
N GLY A 61 -11.90 0.29 -0.02
CA GLY A 61 -11.47 -1.11 0.03
C GLY A 61 -10.17 -1.37 -0.74
N GLY A 62 -9.99 -0.75 -1.90
CA GLY A 62 -8.77 -0.88 -2.72
C GLY A 62 -7.54 -0.27 -2.03
N GLN A 63 -7.68 0.90 -1.44
CA GLN A 63 -6.61 1.57 -0.69
C GLN A 63 -6.22 0.76 0.56
N LYS A 64 -7.19 0.19 1.27
CA LYS A 64 -6.93 -0.68 2.42
C LYS A 64 -6.24 -1.99 2.02
N MET A 65 -6.69 -2.61 0.95
CA MET A 65 -6.02 -3.79 0.39
C MET A 65 -4.56 -3.48 0.01
N MET A 66 -4.33 -2.34 -0.64
CA MET A 66 -2.99 -1.85 -0.97
C MET A 66 -2.12 -1.67 0.26
N PHE A 67 -2.65 -1.06 1.33
CA PHE A 67 -1.93 -0.87 2.59
C PHE A 67 -1.46 -2.21 3.18
N TRP A 68 -2.31 -3.22 3.23
CA TRP A 68 -1.95 -4.54 3.78
C TRP A 68 -1.00 -5.30 2.86
N ALA A 69 -1.19 -5.24 1.55
CA ALA A 69 -0.28 -5.87 0.59
C ALA A 69 1.14 -5.27 0.67
N MET A 70 1.26 -3.94 0.72
CA MET A 70 2.54 -3.26 0.90
C MET A 70 3.18 -3.58 2.23
N SER A 71 2.39 -3.66 3.31
CA SER A 71 2.89 -4.02 4.65
C SER A 71 3.49 -5.42 4.67
N LEU A 72 2.82 -6.38 4.04
CA LEU A 72 3.33 -7.74 3.91
C LEU A 72 4.59 -7.78 3.04
N CYS A 73 4.62 -7.08 1.91
CA CYS A 73 5.81 -7.02 1.05
C CYS A 73 7.02 -6.43 1.80
N VAL A 74 6.85 -5.31 2.50
CA VAL A 74 7.95 -4.68 3.26
C VAL A 74 8.45 -5.61 4.36
N LEU A 75 7.56 -6.30 5.07
CA LEU A 75 7.94 -7.29 6.09
C LEU A 75 8.77 -8.42 5.47
N LEU A 76 8.31 -9.02 4.38
CA LEU A 76 8.99 -10.13 3.71
C LEU A 76 10.34 -9.68 3.12
N LEU A 77 10.40 -8.48 2.54
CA LEU A 77 11.65 -7.89 2.04
C LEU A 77 12.64 -7.62 3.17
N ALA A 78 12.18 -7.10 4.31
CA ALA A 78 13.04 -6.86 5.47
C ALA A 78 13.60 -8.17 6.03
N VAL A 79 12.76 -9.18 6.25
CA VAL A 79 13.18 -10.48 6.79
C VAL A 79 14.14 -11.19 5.84
N SER A 80 13.79 -11.29 4.55
CA SER A 80 14.67 -11.92 3.56
C SER A 80 15.97 -11.13 3.35
N GLY A 81 15.91 -9.81 3.41
CA GLY A 81 17.07 -8.93 3.33
C GLY A 81 18.06 -9.14 4.48
N ILE A 82 17.58 -9.33 5.71
CA ILE A 82 18.43 -9.67 6.87
C ILE A 82 19.18 -10.98 6.61
N PHE A 83 18.52 -12.02 6.11
CA PHE A 83 19.17 -13.29 5.80
C PHE A 83 20.18 -13.20 4.65
N LEU A 84 20.00 -12.23 3.75
CA LEU A 84 20.96 -11.95 2.68
C LEU A 84 22.18 -11.15 3.15
N TRP A 85 22.13 -10.53 4.30
CA TRP A 85 23.21 -9.70 4.83
C TRP A 85 24.31 -10.55 5.47
N ARG A 86 24.92 -11.39 4.66
CA ARG A 86 25.89 -12.43 5.06
C ARG A 86 27.07 -11.89 5.86
N ALA A 87 27.51 -10.68 5.59
CA ALA A 87 28.64 -10.06 6.29
C ALA A 87 28.43 -10.02 7.82
N TYR A 88 27.19 -10.05 8.28
CA TYR A 88 26.84 -9.91 9.69
C TYR A 88 26.24 -11.19 10.31
N PHE A 89 25.50 -11.99 9.53
CA PHE A 89 24.68 -13.07 10.10
C PHE A 89 25.15 -14.49 9.74
N ASN A 90 26.12 -14.65 8.85
CA ASN A 90 26.71 -15.93 8.44
C ASN A 90 25.72 -17.10 8.28
N MET A 91 24.60 -16.85 7.60
CA MET A 91 23.51 -17.80 7.43
C MET A 91 23.92 -19.00 6.56
N PRO A 92 23.34 -20.22 6.80
CA PRO A 92 23.54 -21.38 5.94
C PRO A 92 23.19 -21.09 4.48
N VAL A 93 23.93 -21.69 3.55
CA VAL A 93 23.78 -21.43 2.10
C VAL A 93 22.35 -21.70 1.60
N GLY A 94 21.68 -22.72 2.12
CA GLY A 94 20.27 -23.02 1.75
C GLY A 94 19.33 -21.88 2.08
N ILE A 95 19.46 -21.29 3.29
CA ILE A 95 18.64 -20.14 3.72
C ILE A 95 18.94 -18.92 2.86
N VAL A 96 20.22 -18.66 2.55
CA VAL A 96 20.60 -17.52 1.72
C VAL A 96 20.02 -17.65 0.30
N ARG A 97 20.08 -18.85 -0.29
CA ARG A 97 19.50 -19.11 -1.62
C ARG A 97 17.98 -18.91 -1.65
N LEU A 98 17.29 -19.50 -0.67
CA LEU A 98 15.84 -19.33 -0.54
C LEU A 98 15.46 -17.84 -0.36
N SER A 99 16.16 -17.15 0.54
CA SER A 99 15.94 -15.73 0.79
C SER A 99 16.20 -14.87 -0.44
N ALA A 100 17.19 -15.21 -1.27
CA ALA A 100 17.44 -14.49 -2.53
C ALA A 100 16.27 -14.61 -3.50
N VAL A 101 15.71 -15.81 -3.65
CA VAL A 101 14.54 -16.03 -4.52
C VAL A 101 13.33 -15.29 -3.97
N VAL A 102 13.04 -15.42 -2.69
CA VAL A 102 11.90 -14.73 -2.04
C VAL A 102 12.06 -13.21 -2.16
N HIS A 103 13.23 -12.67 -1.84
CA HIS A 103 13.49 -11.23 -1.91
C HIS A 103 13.28 -10.68 -3.33
N ALA A 104 13.81 -11.35 -4.33
CA ALA A 104 13.65 -10.94 -5.74
C ALA A 104 12.18 -11.04 -6.20
N ALA A 105 11.51 -12.11 -5.87
CA ALA A 105 10.10 -12.31 -6.25
C ALA A 105 9.18 -11.26 -5.59
N ILE A 106 9.36 -11.02 -4.29
CA ILE A 106 8.57 -10.01 -3.56
C ILE A 106 8.90 -8.59 -4.05
N ALA A 107 10.18 -8.30 -4.36
CA ALA A 107 10.55 -7.01 -4.94
C ALA A 107 9.88 -6.77 -6.30
N ALA A 108 9.87 -7.76 -7.19
CA ALA A 108 9.20 -7.68 -8.47
C ALA A 108 7.68 -7.49 -8.30
N PHE A 109 7.06 -8.24 -7.39
CA PHE A 109 5.64 -8.12 -7.08
C PHE A 109 5.30 -6.73 -6.52
N MET A 110 6.11 -6.22 -5.59
CA MET A 110 5.93 -4.89 -5.01
C MET A 110 6.05 -3.78 -6.06
N ILE A 111 7.00 -3.88 -6.99
CA ILE A 111 7.11 -2.95 -8.11
C ILE A 111 5.81 -2.95 -8.93
N GLY A 112 5.27 -4.13 -9.26
CA GLY A 112 3.98 -4.25 -9.95
C GLY A 112 2.84 -3.57 -9.19
N ILE A 113 2.73 -3.80 -7.87
CA ILE A 113 1.72 -3.13 -7.03
C ILE A 113 1.87 -1.61 -7.08
N VAL A 114 3.10 -1.09 -6.96
CA VAL A 114 3.36 0.36 -7.03
C VAL A 114 2.97 0.93 -8.39
N MET A 115 3.24 0.23 -9.48
CA MET A 115 2.82 0.65 -10.82
C MET A 115 1.29 0.74 -10.93
N VAL A 116 0.58 -0.27 -10.45
CA VAL A 116 -0.90 -0.26 -10.41
C VAL A 116 -1.41 0.88 -9.53
N HIS A 117 -0.78 1.12 -8.38
CA HIS A 117 -1.15 2.22 -7.48
C HIS A 117 -0.98 3.60 -8.14
N VAL A 118 0.14 3.83 -8.80
CA VAL A 118 0.40 5.08 -9.53
C VAL A 118 -0.61 5.25 -10.66
N TYR A 119 -0.86 4.19 -11.42
CA TYR A 119 -1.87 4.21 -12.48
C TYR A 119 -3.26 4.57 -11.94
N ALA A 120 -3.70 3.90 -10.87
CA ALA A 120 -4.99 4.16 -10.22
C ALA A 120 -5.11 5.60 -9.70
N ALA A 121 -4.02 6.14 -9.14
CA ALA A 121 -3.98 7.52 -8.64
C ALA A 121 -4.12 8.56 -9.78
N ILE A 122 -3.56 8.28 -10.94
CA ILE A 122 -3.68 9.12 -12.15
C ILE A 122 -5.08 8.98 -12.75
N TRP A 123 -5.57 7.73 -12.85
CA TRP A 123 -6.89 7.43 -13.42
C TRP A 123 -8.03 8.10 -12.64
N THR A 124 -8.01 8.03 -11.32
CA THR A 124 -9.03 8.65 -10.47
C THR A 124 -8.73 10.14 -10.32
N LYS A 125 -9.36 10.95 -11.17
CA LYS A 125 -9.19 12.42 -11.17
C LYS A 125 -9.39 13.01 -9.78
N GLY A 126 -8.46 13.87 -9.36
CA GLY A 126 -8.49 14.53 -8.03
C GLY A 126 -7.72 13.83 -6.92
N THR A 127 -7.35 12.56 -7.09
CA THR A 127 -6.57 11.79 -6.09
C THR A 127 -5.16 12.37 -5.88
N ILE A 128 -4.49 12.78 -6.95
CA ILE A 128 -3.15 13.39 -6.88
C ILE A 128 -3.15 14.65 -6.01
N ARG A 129 -4.25 15.42 -6.02
CA ARG A 129 -4.41 16.58 -5.16
C ARG A 129 -4.28 16.21 -3.67
N ALA A 130 -4.87 15.09 -3.25
CA ALA A 130 -4.76 14.60 -1.89
C ALA A 130 -3.31 14.29 -1.50
N MET A 131 -2.54 13.72 -2.42
CA MET A 131 -1.13 13.37 -2.19
C MET A 131 -0.23 14.61 -2.13
N TRP A 132 -0.48 15.60 -3.00
CA TRP A 132 0.38 16.79 -3.11
C TRP A 132 0.06 17.88 -2.09
N TYR A 133 -1.22 18.13 -1.84
CA TYR A 133 -1.70 19.22 -0.97
C TYR A 133 -2.27 18.75 0.37
N GLY A 134 -2.41 17.44 0.58
CA GLY A 134 -3.06 16.89 1.78
C GLY A 134 -4.56 17.19 1.88
N THR A 135 -5.18 17.69 0.80
CA THR A 135 -6.59 18.11 0.78
C THR A 135 -7.31 17.59 -0.46
N VAL A 136 -8.62 17.41 -0.32
CA VAL A 136 -9.52 17.06 -1.43
C VAL A 136 -10.64 18.09 -1.53
N THR A 137 -11.27 18.19 -2.69
CA THR A 137 -12.48 19.04 -2.84
C THR A 137 -13.69 18.38 -2.17
N ARG A 138 -14.64 19.19 -1.69
CA ARG A 138 -15.89 18.67 -1.10
C ARG A 138 -16.68 17.80 -2.07
N ALA A 139 -16.72 18.16 -3.35
CA ALA A 139 -17.39 17.39 -4.39
C ALA A 139 -16.74 16.01 -4.55
N TRP A 140 -15.42 15.94 -4.62
CA TRP A 140 -14.67 14.69 -4.70
C TRP A 140 -14.90 13.80 -3.47
N ALA A 141 -14.83 14.36 -2.26
CA ALA A 141 -15.07 13.61 -1.02
C ALA A 141 -16.52 13.07 -0.96
N LYS A 142 -17.50 13.86 -1.38
CA LYS A 142 -18.91 13.45 -1.45
C LYS A 142 -19.15 12.34 -2.48
N GLN A 143 -18.41 12.32 -3.58
CA GLN A 143 -18.54 11.29 -4.62
C GLN A 143 -17.85 9.98 -4.21
N HIS A 144 -16.60 10.03 -3.76
CA HIS A 144 -15.76 8.84 -3.58
C HIS A 144 -15.68 8.34 -2.13
N HIS A 145 -15.98 9.19 -1.13
CA HIS A 145 -15.82 8.89 0.30
C HIS A 145 -16.99 9.46 1.12
N ARG A 146 -18.22 9.08 0.78
CA ARG A 146 -19.44 9.65 1.36
C ARG A 146 -19.54 9.49 2.87
N ALA A 147 -19.20 8.32 3.41
CA ALA A 147 -19.25 8.10 4.86
C ALA A 147 -18.26 9.02 5.58
N TRP A 148 -17.03 9.15 5.07
CA TRP A 148 -16.04 10.08 5.62
C TRP A 148 -16.48 11.54 5.47
N TYR A 149 -17.08 11.91 4.34
CA TYR A 149 -17.59 13.27 4.13
C TYR A 149 -18.63 13.64 5.19
N ARG A 150 -19.58 12.74 5.50
CA ARG A 150 -20.59 12.95 6.55
C ARG A 150 -19.96 13.05 7.94
N GLU A 151 -19.00 12.17 8.25
CA GLU A 151 -18.28 12.18 9.52
C GLU A 151 -17.61 13.55 9.79
N VAL A 152 -16.94 14.10 8.76
CA VAL A 152 -16.16 15.35 8.92
C VAL A 152 -17.05 16.60 8.87
N THR A 153 -18.17 16.56 8.14
CA THR A 153 -19.04 17.73 7.95
C THR A 153 -20.28 17.76 8.84
N GLY A 154 -20.58 16.67 9.52
CA GLY A 154 -21.80 16.53 10.34
C GLY A 154 -23.10 16.54 9.52
N LYS A 155 -23.03 16.27 8.21
CA LYS A 155 -24.17 16.35 7.28
C LYS A 155 -24.44 15.02 6.61
#